data_03ea6015a0ddc8f31f7f61e6911dc1ee
#
_entry.id   03ea6015a0ddc8f31f7f61e6911dc1ee
#
_cell.length_a   1.000
_cell.length_b   1.000
_cell.length_c   1.000
_cell.angle_alpha   90.00
_cell.angle_beta   90.00
_cell.angle_gamma   90.00
#
_symmetry.space_group_name_H-M   'P 1'
#
loop_
_entity.id
_entity.type
_entity.pdbx_description
1 polymer ?
#
loop_
_entity_poly.entity_id
_entity_poly.type
_entity_poly.pdbx_seq_one_letter_code
_entity_poly.pdbx_strand_id
1 'polypeptide(L)'
;MLKRPRPGLYAVTPDGLETPRLLMLAEAALAAGIPLLQYRDKSGDSVRRREQATALRALCRRHGTRLIINDDAALAREVDADGVHLGGEDGDLAAARALLGPDKLIGASCYADFARAQAAAAAGANYVAFGAMYASPTKPQAPRAPFNLVTRARQELPGVQVAAIGGITLDNAAPVIAAGAQFIAVITDLFEAPDVTARAAAYQRLFAESAAHELS
;
A
#
# COMPACT_ATOMS: atom_id res chain seq x y z
N MET A 1 -7.70 8.96 -18.20
CA MET A 1 -7.48 9.53 -16.85
C MET A 1 -7.46 8.38 -15.84
N LEU A 2 -6.38 8.22 -15.09
CA LEU A 2 -6.22 7.12 -14.13
C LEU A 2 -7.36 7.16 -13.08
N LYS A 3 -8.18 6.09 -13.03
CA LYS A 3 -9.23 6.00 -12.01
C LYS A 3 -8.58 5.71 -10.65
N ARG A 4 -8.82 6.59 -9.66
CA ARG A 4 -8.30 6.42 -8.29
C ARG A 4 -8.81 5.10 -7.69
N PRO A 5 -7.96 4.33 -7.01
CA PRO A 5 -8.43 3.19 -6.23
C PRO A 5 -9.40 3.67 -5.13
N ARG A 6 -10.41 2.85 -4.83
CA ARG A 6 -11.28 3.13 -3.69
C ARG A 6 -10.50 3.00 -2.37
N PRO A 7 -10.88 3.70 -1.30
CA PRO A 7 -10.32 3.50 0.02
C PRO A 7 -10.46 2.04 0.49
N GLY A 8 -9.51 1.58 1.31
CA GLY A 8 -9.55 0.22 1.82
C GLY A 8 -8.20 -0.31 2.31
N LEU A 9 -8.16 -1.61 2.57
CA LEU A 9 -6.96 -2.32 2.97
C LEU A 9 -5.94 -2.34 1.82
N TYR A 10 -4.71 -1.97 2.13
CA TYR A 10 -3.54 -2.08 1.28
C TYR A 10 -2.66 -3.23 1.82
N ALA A 11 -2.87 -4.43 1.31
CA ALA A 11 -2.08 -5.57 1.72
C ALA A 11 -0.65 -5.45 1.18
N VAL A 12 0.35 -5.65 2.05
CA VAL A 12 1.78 -5.67 1.65
C VAL A 12 2.33 -7.06 1.97
N THR A 13 2.86 -7.76 0.97
CA THR A 13 3.33 -9.14 1.16
C THR A 13 4.53 -9.20 2.11
N PRO A 14 4.60 -10.22 2.98
CA PRO A 14 5.82 -10.52 3.74
C PRO A 14 6.98 -10.89 2.82
N ASP A 15 8.21 -10.57 3.24
CA ASP A 15 9.42 -10.96 2.54
C ASP A 15 9.67 -12.48 2.62
N GLY A 16 10.39 -13.01 1.64
CA GLY A 16 11.02 -14.33 1.71
C GLY A 16 10.05 -15.51 1.61
N LEU A 17 8.81 -15.30 1.19
CA LEU A 17 7.85 -16.39 1.00
C LEU A 17 8.15 -17.17 -0.28
N GLU A 18 8.06 -18.50 -0.18
CA GLU A 18 8.02 -19.38 -1.34
C GLU A 18 6.76 -19.13 -2.18
N THR A 19 6.88 -19.27 -3.50
CA THR A 19 5.83 -18.90 -4.45
C THR A 19 4.47 -19.53 -4.15
N PRO A 20 4.34 -20.83 -3.83
CA PRO A 20 3.02 -21.42 -3.53
C PRO A 20 2.38 -20.80 -2.29
N ARG A 21 3.17 -20.53 -1.24
CA ARG A 21 2.67 -19.91 -0.01
C ARG A 21 2.28 -18.47 -0.22
N LEU A 22 3.08 -17.70 -0.97
CA LEU A 22 2.78 -16.32 -1.33
C LEU A 22 1.44 -16.22 -2.07
N LEU A 23 1.24 -17.05 -3.10
CA LEU A 23 0.02 -17.00 -3.92
C LEU A 23 -1.21 -17.42 -3.12
N MET A 24 -1.11 -18.43 -2.26
CA MET A 24 -2.21 -18.86 -1.39
C MET A 24 -2.64 -17.73 -0.44
N LEU A 25 -1.69 -17.07 0.22
CA LEU A 25 -1.96 -15.96 1.14
C LEU A 25 -2.53 -14.73 0.40
N ALA A 26 -1.94 -14.41 -0.77
CA ALA A 26 -2.43 -13.31 -1.59
C ALA A 26 -3.87 -13.56 -2.05
N GLU A 27 -4.19 -14.75 -2.54
CA GLU A 27 -5.54 -15.11 -2.98
C GLU A 27 -6.57 -14.99 -1.84
N ALA A 28 -6.20 -15.44 -0.65
CA ALA A 28 -7.05 -15.30 0.54
C ALA A 28 -7.34 -13.81 0.87
N ALA A 29 -6.34 -12.93 0.79
CA ALA A 29 -6.54 -11.50 1.00
C ALA A 29 -7.38 -10.86 -0.12
N LEU A 30 -7.13 -11.25 -1.38
CA LEU A 30 -7.83 -10.72 -2.56
C LEU A 30 -9.31 -11.10 -2.59
N ALA A 31 -9.68 -12.26 -2.05
CA ALA A 31 -11.06 -12.72 -1.95
C ALA A 31 -11.96 -11.76 -1.16
N ALA A 32 -11.41 -10.96 -0.25
CA ALA A 32 -12.12 -9.90 0.46
C ALA A 32 -12.32 -8.61 -0.38
N GLY A 33 -11.89 -8.60 -1.63
CA GLY A 33 -12.06 -7.47 -2.56
C GLY A 33 -11.24 -6.25 -2.17
N ILE A 34 -10.02 -6.41 -1.70
CA ILE A 34 -9.14 -5.28 -1.33
C ILE A 34 -8.74 -4.45 -2.57
N PRO A 35 -8.54 -3.13 -2.44
CA PRO A 35 -8.19 -2.27 -3.57
C PRO A 35 -6.76 -2.42 -4.06
N LEU A 36 -5.80 -2.67 -3.15
CA LEU A 36 -4.37 -2.68 -3.43
C LEU A 36 -3.68 -3.89 -2.80
N LEU A 37 -2.79 -4.52 -3.57
CA LEU A 37 -1.80 -5.48 -3.09
C LEU A 37 -0.41 -4.98 -3.48
N GLN A 38 0.52 -4.86 -2.53
CA GLN A 38 1.92 -4.58 -2.80
C GLN A 38 2.73 -5.86 -2.73
N TYR A 39 3.44 -6.17 -3.80
CA TYR A 39 4.45 -7.19 -3.78
C TYR A 39 5.78 -6.61 -3.29
N ARG A 40 6.25 -7.14 -2.18
CA ARG A 40 7.52 -6.78 -1.55
C ARG A 40 8.36 -8.04 -1.38
N ASP A 41 9.58 -8.03 -1.93
CA ASP A 41 10.62 -9.03 -1.73
C ASP A 41 11.99 -8.35 -1.81
N LYS A 42 12.75 -8.44 -0.73
CA LYS A 42 14.07 -7.82 -0.56
C LYS A 42 15.22 -8.83 -0.74
N SER A 43 14.94 -10.03 -1.25
CA SER A 43 15.94 -11.11 -1.38
C SER A 43 17.06 -10.83 -2.39
N GLY A 44 16.83 -9.94 -3.36
CA GLY A 44 17.75 -9.75 -4.48
C GLY A 44 17.66 -10.82 -5.59
N ASP A 45 16.85 -11.87 -5.42
CA ASP A 45 16.62 -12.91 -6.44
C ASP A 45 15.71 -12.39 -7.54
N SER A 46 16.30 -11.89 -8.62
CA SER A 46 15.56 -11.28 -9.72
C SER A 46 14.68 -12.26 -10.49
N VAL A 47 15.05 -13.54 -10.57
CA VAL A 47 14.27 -14.57 -11.26
C VAL A 47 13.01 -14.86 -10.45
N ARG A 48 13.15 -15.17 -9.17
CA ARG A 48 12.02 -15.41 -8.27
C ARG A 48 11.09 -14.21 -8.20
N ARG A 49 11.64 -12.99 -8.07
CA ARG A 49 10.85 -11.75 -8.03
C ARG A 49 10.01 -11.56 -9.27
N ARG A 50 10.55 -11.83 -10.46
CA ARG A 50 9.81 -11.75 -11.72
C ARG A 50 8.71 -12.80 -11.79
N GLU A 51 8.99 -14.05 -11.45
CA GLU A 51 8.02 -15.15 -11.45
C GLU A 51 6.85 -14.85 -10.51
N GLN A 52 7.16 -14.45 -9.27
CA GLN A 52 6.15 -14.13 -8.26
C GLN A 52 5.32 -12.91 -8.66
N ALA A 53 5.94 -11.83 -9.14
CA ALA A 53 5.24 -10.64 -9.58
C ALA A 53 4.30 -10.92 -10.76
N THR A 54 4.75 -11.74 -11.72
CA THR A 54 3.92 -12.17 -12.87
C THR A 54 2.70 -12.97 -12.40
N ALA A 55 2.89 -13.92 -11.51
CA ALA A 55 1.81 -14.74 -10.97
C ALA A 55 0.82 -13.87 -10.14
N LEU A 56 1.32 -12.97 -9.29
CA LEU A 56 0.49 -12.02 -8.54
C LEU A 56 -0.28 -11.06 -9.46
N ARG A 57 0.33 -10.64 -10.57
CA ARG A 57 -0.37 -9.80 -11.57
C ARG A 57 -1.60 -10.49 -12.15
N ALA A 58 -1.43 -11.76 -12.54
CA ALA A 58 -2.55 -12.55 -13.03
C ALA A 58 -3.64 -12.75 -11.97
N LEU A 59 -3.23 -12.99 -10.73
CA LEU A 59 -4.12 -13.16 -9.59
C LEU A 59 -4.90 -11.87 -9.28
N CYS A 60 -4.22 -10.74 -9.18
CA CYS A 60 -4.84 -9.43 -8.91
C CYS A 60 -5.87 -9.05 -9.99
N ARG A 61 -5.57 -9.33 -11.27
CA ARG A 61 -6.53 -9.08 -12.37
C ARG A 61 -7.83 -9.85 -12.19
N ARG A 62 -7.77 -11.12 -11.76
CA ARG A 62 -8.99 -11.93 -11.52
C ARG A 62 -9.89 -11.35 -10.42
N HIS A 63 -9.28 -10.73 -9.43
CA HIS A 63 -9.99 -10.15 -8.28
C HIS A 63 -10.28 -8.64 -8.41
N GLY A 64 -9.88 -7.99 -9.50
CA GLY A 64 -10.06 -6.55 -9.68
C GLY A 64 -9.23 -5.69 -8.72
N THR A 65 -8.19 -6.26 -8.12
CA THR A 65 -7.23 -5.59 -7.24
C THR A 65 -6.07 -5.04 -8.05
N ARG A 66 -5.50 -3.92 -7.66
CA ARG A 66 -4.31 -3.35 -8.31
C ARG A 66 -3.04 -3.89 -7.66
N LEU A 67 -2.12 -4.37 -8.50
CA LEU A 67 -0.78 -4.80 -8.08
C LEU A 67 0.18 -3.61 -8.08
N ILE A 68 0.84 -3.39 -6.96
CA ILE A 68 1.91 -2.41 -6.78
C ILE A 68 3.22 -3.17 -6.53
N ILE A 69 4.29 -2.80 -7.21
CA ILE A 69 5.63 -3.35 -6.97
C ILE A 69 6.39 -2.43 -6.02
N ASN A 70 7.06 -3.01 -5.02
CA ASN A 70 7.87 -2.25 -4.09
C ASN A 70 9.26 -1.94 -4.66
N ASP A 71 9.67 -0.67 -4.68
CA ASP A 71 11.01 -0.12 -5.00
C ASP A 71 11.54 -0.38 -6.42
N ASP A 72 10.82 -1.09 -7.28
CA ASP A 72 11.32 -1.54 -8.58
C ASP A 72 10.38 -1.17 -9.73
N ALA A 73 10.59 0.02 -10.30
CA ALA A 73 9.81 0.50 -11.43
C ALA A 73 10.07 -0.29 -12.72
N ALA A 74 11.26 -0.88 -12.87
CA ALA A 74 11.59 -1.70 -14.04
C ALA A 74 10.79 -3.01 -14.01
N LEU A 75 10.76 -3.70 -12.87
CA LEU A 75 9.94 -4.89 -12.68
C LEU A 75 8.44 -4.55 -12.84
N ALA A 76 7.99 -3.41 -12.29
CA ALA A 76 6.60 -2.98 -12.44
C ALA A 76 6.21 -2.81 -13.92
N ARG A 77 7.09 -2.25 -14.74
CA ARG A 77 6.90 -2.14 -16.20
C ARG A 77 6.91 -3.51 -16.86
N GLU A 78 7.87 -4.36 -16.51
CA GLU A 78 8.06 -5.68 -17.12
C GLU A 78 6.83 -6.58 -16.95
N VAL A 79 6.25 -6.63 -15.74
CA VAL A 79 5.06 -7.46 -15.45
C VAL A 79 3.74 -6.73 -15.71
N ASP A 80 3.79 -5.53 -16.27
CA ASP A 80 2.63 -4.65 -16.47
C ASP A 80 1.82 -4.46 -15.17
N ALA A 81 2.50 -4.25 -14.03
CA ALA A 81 1.84 -3.96 -12.77
C ALA A 81 1.02 -2.66 -12.85
N ASP A 82 0.10 -2.46 -11.92
CA ASP A 82 -0.72 -1.25 -11.87
C ASP A 82 0.04 -0.05 -11.32
N GLY A 83 1.20 -0.27 -10.70
CA GLY A 83 2.05 0.81 -10.21
C GLY A 83 3.28 0.34 -9.44
N VAL A 84 3.97 1.33 -8.88
CA VAL A 84 5.15 1.17 -8.05
C VAL A 84 5.00 1.97 -6.76
N HIS A 85 5.56 1.48 -5.66
CA HIS A 85 5.75 2.23 -4.42
C HIS A 85 7.24 2.43 -4.16
N LEU A 86 7.68 3.68 -4.00
CA LEU A 86 9.08 4.03 -3.81
C LEU A 86 9.33 4.50 -2.38
N GLY A 87 10.37 3.95 -1.75
CA GLY A 87 10.91 4.43 -0.49
C GLY A 87 11.65 5.78 -0.67
N GLY A 88 12.05 6.38 0.46
CA GLY A 88 12.67 7.71 0.43
C GLY A 88 14.04 7.80 -0.27
N GLU A 89 14.71 6.66 -0.46
CA GLU A 89 16.03 6.55 -1.12
C GLU A 89 15.99 5.58 -2.33
N ASP A 90 14.83 4.98 -2.61
CA ASP A 90 14.68 3.87 -3.57
C ASP A 90 14.33 4.33 -4.99
N GLY A 91 14.47 5.62 -5.31
CA GLY A 91 14.34 6.09 -6.68
C GLY A 91 13.69 7.45 -6.87
N ASP A 92 13.85 7.98 -8.07
CA ASP A 92 13.27 9.25 -8.51
C ASP A 92 11.83 9.01 -9.02
N LEU A 93 10.87 9.71 -8.41
CA LEU A 93 9.46 9.66 -8.79
C LEU A 93 9.24 10.13 -10.24
N ALA A 94 10.01 11.11 -10.71
CA ALA A 94 9.92 11.60 -12.08
C ALA A 94 10.44 10.57 -13.09
N ALA A 95 11.54 9.89 -12.77
CA ALA A 95 12.07 8.78 -13.58
C ALA A 95 11.08 7.60 -13.63
N ALA A 96 10.47 7.24 -12.48
CA ALA A 96 9.44 6.20 -12.44
C ALA A 96 8.21 6.60 -13.28
N ARG A 97 7.79 7.86 -13.22
CA ARG A 97 6.69 8.37 -14.05
C ARG A 97 7.02 8.31 -15.53
N ALA A 98 8.23 8.71 -15.93
CA ALA A 98 8.69 8.63 -17.32
C ALA A 98 8.72 7.18 -17.83
N LEU A 99 9.16 6.25 -16.98
CA LEU A 99 9.25 4.83 -17.31
C LEU A 99 7.88 4.15 -17.43
N LEU A 100 6.96 4.45 -16.51
CA LEU A 100 5.68 3.75 -16.37
C LEU A 100 4.53 4.42 -17.15
N GLY A 101 4.69 5.69 -17.51
CA GLY A 101 3.65 6.45 -18.18
C GLY A 101 2.58 7.01 -17.23
N PRO A 102 1.60 7.76 -17.78
CA PRO A 102 0.64 8.54 -16.98
C PRO A 102 -0.44 7.68 -16.28
N ASP A 103 -0.66 6.45 -16.76
CA ASP A 103 -1.78 5.61 -16.31
C ASP A 103 -1.40 4.60 -15.21
N LYS A 104 -0.18 4.65 -14.70
CA LYS A 104 0.28 3.79 -13.59
C LYS A 104 0.32 4.56 -12.27
N LEU A 105 0.02 3.86 -11.18
CA LEU A 105 0.10 4.42 -9.84
C LEU A 105 1.56 4.57 -9.39
N ILE A 106 1.89 5.72 -8.82
CA ILE A 106 3.15 5.92 -8.12
C ILE A 106 2.84 6.32 -6.68
N GLY A 107 3.33 5.53 -5.74
CA GLY A 107 3.28 5.80 -4.32
C GLY A 107 4.63 6.20 -3.78
N ALA A 108 4.65 7.01 -2.73
CA ALA A 108 5.86 7.45 -2.07
C ALA A 108 5.80 7.30 -0.55
N SER A 109 6.85 6.73 0.06
CA SER A 109 7.04 6.72 1.50
C SER A 109 7.48 8.09 1.98
N CYS A 110 6.71 8.68 2.89
CA CYS A 110 7.00 10.00 3.47
C CYS A 110 7.38 9.93 4.95
N TYR A 111 7.39 8.74 5.55
CA TYR A 111 7.73 8.56 6.97
C TYR A 111 6.90 9.48 7.90
N ALA A 112 7.55 10.25 8.76
CA ALA A 112 6.90 11.25 9.61
C ALA A 112 7.16 12.70 9.10
N ASP A 113 7.37 12.87 7.78
CA ASP A 113 7.80 14.13 7.18
C ASP A 113 6.78 14.64 6.15
N PHE A 114 6.12 15.75 6.48
CA PHE A 114 5.14 16.38 5.58
C PHE A 114 5.80 17.06 4.36
N ALA A 115 7.01 17.59 4.49
CA ALA A 115 7.70 18.22 3.37
C ALA A 115 8.02 17.19 2.27
N ARG A 116 8.34 15.95 2.66
CA ARG A 116 8.46 14.83 1.70
C ARG A 116 7.15 14.55 0.98
N ALA A 117 6.02 14.59 1.68
CA ALA A 117 4.72 14.38 1.06
C ALA A 117 4.37 15.49 0.06
N GLN A 118 4.69 16.74 0.38
CA GLN A 118 4.53 17.88 -0.55
C GLN A 118 5.41 17.72 -1.78
N ALA A 119 6.69 17.36 -1.60
CA ALA A 119 7.61 17.12 -2.69
C ALA A 119 7.16 15.95 -3.58
N ALA A 120 6.71 14.85 -2.98
CA ALA A 120 6.19 13.70 -3.72
C ALA A 120 4.92 14.06 -4.52
N ALA A 121 4.01 14.82 -3.93
CA ALA A 121 2.82 15.32 -4.62
C ALA A 121 3.18 16.20 -5.81
N ALA A 122 4.12 17.13 -5.64
CA ALA A 122 4.61 17.99 -6.72
C ALA A 122 5.32 17.20 -7.83
N ALA A 123 5.99 16.08 -7.49
CA ALA A 123 6.61 15.16 -8.43
C ALA A 123 5.62 14.19 -9.11
N GLY A 124 4.32 14.29 -8.83
CA GLY A 124 3.27 13.51 -9.48
C GLY A 124 2.98 12.15 -8.84
N ALA A 125 3.28 11.97 -7.55
CA ALA A 125 2.80 10.80 -6.80
C ALA A 125 1.27 10.76 -6.77
N ASN A 126 0.70 9.57 -6.89
CA ASN A 126 -0.73 9.34 -6.80
C ASN A 126 -1.19 9.15 -5.36
N TYR A 127 -0.30 8.62 -4.51
CA TYR A 127 -0.52 8.51 -3.07
C TYR A 127 0.79 8.65 -2.29
N VAL A 128 0.67 9.12 -1.07
CA VAL A 128 1.76 9.26 -0.09
C VAL A 128 1.48 8.37 1.10
N ALA A 129 2.52 7.78 1.69
CA ALA A 129 2.41 6.88 2.83
C ALA A 129 3.13 7.45 4.05
N PHE A 130 2.41 7.65 5.14
CA PHE A 130 2.97 8.03 6.43
C PHE A 130 3.10 6.82 7.36
N GLY A 131 4.16 6.78 8.13
CA GLY A 131 4.46 5.76 9.13
C GLY A 131 5.78 6.01 9.85
N ALA A 132 6.02 5.32 10.97
CA ALA A 132 5.14 4.29 11.51
C ALA A 132 4.04 4.92 12.38
N MET A 133 2.77 4.49 12.22
CA MET A 133 1.67 4.98 13.04
C MET A 133 1.78 4.48 14.47
N TYR A 134 2.17 3.21 14.63
CA TYR A 134 2.34 2.56 15.93
C TYR A 134 3.71 1.86 16.00
N ALA A 135 4.14 1.47 17.19
CA ALA A 135 5.32 0.65 17.36
C ALA A 135 5.13 -0.70 16.65
N SER A 136 6.16 -1.16 15.98
CA SER A 136 6.13 -2.44 15.28
C SER A 136 7.30 -3.30 15.72
N PRO A 137 7.12 -4.60 15.96
CA PRO A 137 8.23 -5.52 16.21
C PRO A 137 9.28 -5.51 15.09
N THR A 138 8.86 -5.28 13.86
CA THR A 138 9.73 -5.28 12.67
C THR A 138 10.66 -4.06 12.61
N LYS A 139 10.24 -2.92 13.16
CA LYS A 139 11.04 -1.67 13.20
C LYS A 139 10.74 -0.88 14.49
N PRO A 140 11.21 -1.36 15.66
CA PRO A 140 10.86 -0.76 16.95
C PRO A 140 11.42 0.66 17.13
N GLN A 141 12.49 1.02 16.43
CA GLN A 141 13.14 2.33 16.46
C GLN A 141 12.59 3.34 15.42
N ALA A 142 11.61 2.95 14.58
CA ALA A 142 11.08 3.86 13.57
C ALA A 142 10.39 5.08 14.24
N PRO A 143 10.72 6.30 13.82
CA PRO A 143 10.01 7.50 14.30
C PRO A 143 8.51 7.37 14.07
N ARG A 144 7.73 7.80 15.06
CA ARG A 144 6.27 7.76 14.96
C ARG A 144 5.74 8.92 14.12
N ALA A 145 4.88 8.62 13.17
CA ALA A 145 4.14 9.61 12.42
C ALA A 145 2.86 9.97 13.22
N PRO A 146 2.70 11.23 13.66
CA PRO A 146 1.49 11.63 14.33
C PRO A 146 0.29 11.69 13.35
N PHE A 147 -0.91 11.41 13.85
CA PHE A 147 -2.13 11.33 13.02
C PHE A 147 -2.47 12.65 12.32
N ASN A 148 -2.06 13.79 12.88
CA ASN A 148 -2.27 15.09 12.24
C ASN A 148 -1.58 15.20 10.87
N LEU A 149 -0.53 14.43 10.59
CA LEU A 149 0.08 14.38 9.25
C LEU A 149 -0.89 13.81 8.22
N VAL A 150 -1.66 12.79 8.60
CA VAL A 150 -2.69 12.19 7.74
C VAL A 150 -3.78 13.23 7.45
N THR A 151 -4.32 13.85 8.50
CA THR A 151 -5.35 14.91 8.38
C THR A 151 -4.86 16.08 7.54
N ARG A 152 -3.65 16.55 7.81
CA ARG A 152 -3.04 17.64 7.07
C ARG A 152 -2.87 17.31 5.57
N ALA A 153 -2.38 16.12 5.26
CA ALA A 153 -2.21 15.70 3.87
C ALA A 153 -3.56 15.60 3.12
N ARG A 154 -4.61 15.17 3.79
CA ARG A 154 -5.97 15.15 3.22
C ARG A 154 -6.47 16.54 2.87
N GLN A 155 -6.14 17.54 3.68
CA GLN A 155 -6.56 18.94 3.49
C GLN A 155 -5.69 19.69 2.48
N GLU A 156 -4.37 19.56 2.59
CA GLU A 156 -3.42 20.36 1.82
C GLU A 156 -2.97 19.73 0.50
N LEU A 157 -3.17 18.40 0.33
CA LEU A 157 -2.78 17.66 -0.88
C LEU A 157 -4.01 16.97 -1.55
N PRO A 158 -5.05 17.70 -1.97
CA PRO A 158 -6.31 17.10 -2.43
C PRO A 158 -6.17 16.25 -3.70
N GLY A 159 -5.06 16.43 -4.43
CA GLY A 159 -4.71 15.64 -5.61
C GLY A 159 -4.19 14.24 -5.32
N VAL A 160 -3.79 13.95 -4.06
CA VAL A 160 -3.03 12.77 -3.66
C VAL A 160 -3.83 11.97 -2.63
N GLN A 161 -3.81 10.63 -2.74
CA GLN A 161 -4.40 9.77 -1.71
C GLN A 161 -3.41 9.54 -0.56
N VAL A 162 -3.93 9.28 0.63
CA VAL A 162 -3.10 9.09 1.84
C VAL A 162 -3.18 7.65 2.31
N ALA A 163 -2.02 7.02 2.41
CA ALA A 163 -1.82 5.71 3.04
C ALA A 163 -1.18 5.88 4.42
N ALA A 164 -1.51 4.99 5.33
CA ALA A 164 -0.88 4.90 6.64
C ALA A 164 -0.34 3.48 6.86
N ILE A 165 0.86 3.38 7.45
CA ILE A 165 1.56 2.11 7.66
C ILE A 165 2.30 2.09 9.01
N GLY A 166 2.60 0.89 9.49
CA GLY A 166 3.48 0.63 10.64
C GLY A 166 2.73 0.36 11.93
N GLY A 167 2.80 -0.89 12.38
CA GLY A 167 2.18 -1.37 13.61
C GLY A 167 0.66 -1.32 13.63
N ILE A 168 0.01 -1.17 12.48
CA ILE A 168 -1.44 -1.13 12.39
C ILE A 168 -1.98 -2.55 12.48
N THR A 169 -2.96 -2.72 13.38
CA THR A 169 -3.75 -3.93 13.58
C THR A 169 -5.23 -3.60 13.40
N LEU A 170 -6.08 -4.62 13.30
CA LEU A 170 -7.52 -4.41 13.21
C LEU A 170 -8.06 -3.58 14.39
N ASP A 171 -7.50 -3.79 15.60
CA ASP A 171 -7.97 -3.13 16.83
C ASP A 171 -7.60 -1.64 16.91
N ASN A 172 -6.55 -1.21 16.18
CA ASN A 172 -6.06 0.17 16.23
C ASN A 172 -6.21 0.95 14.92
N ALA A 173 -6.81 0.35 13.87
CA ALA A 173 -6.93 0.98 12.56
C ALA A 173 -7.98 2.11 12.52
N ALA A 174 -9.07 2.00 13.29
CA ALA A 174 -10.19 2.94 13.21
C ALA A 174 -9.79 4.42 13.44
N PRO A 175 -8.97 4.78 14.45
CA PRO A 175 -8.50 6.15 14.61
C PRO A 175 -7.68 6.70 13.44
N VAL A 176 -6.92 5.82 12.76
CA VAL A 176 -6.10 6.19 11.59
C VAL A 176 -7.00 6.48 10.38
N ILE A 177 -8.04 5.67 10.19
CA ILE A 177 -9.05 5.90 9.14
C ILE A 177 -9.81 7.19 9.42
N ALA A 178 -10.24 7.42 10.67
CA ALA A 178 -10.91 8.66 11.08
C ALA A 178 -10.03 9.90 10.90
N ALA A 179 -8.69 9.78 11.01
CA ALA A 179 -7.77 10.87 10.67
C ALA A 179 -7.73 11.18 9.16
N GLY A 180 -8.35 10.37 8.32
CA GLY A 180 -8.46 10.58 6.87
C GLY A 180 -7.61 9.65 6.00
N ALA A 181 -6.98 8.61 6.57
CA ALA A 181 -6.26 7.62 5.76
C ALA A 181 -7.21 6.90 4.80
N GLN A 182 -6.88 6.93 3.52
CA GLN A 182 -7.64 6.24 2.48
C GLN A 182 -7.15 4.82 2.26
N PHE A 183 -5.92 4.53 2.67
CA PHE A 183 -5.36 3.18 2.66
C PHE A 183 -4.71 2.88 4.01
N ILE A 184 -5.02 1.72 4.55
CA ILE A 184 -4.29 1.14 5.69
C ILE A 184 -3.41 0.03 5.15
N ALA A 185 -2.08 0.25 5.18
CA ALA A 185 -1.10 -0.73 4.72
C ALA A 185 -0.73 -1.68 5.86
N VAL A 186 -0.94 -2.97 5.65
CA VAL A 186 -0.77 -4.01 6.68
C VAL A 186 0.02 -5.19 6.12
N ILE A 187 0.95 -5.70 6.94
CA ILE A 187 1.74 -6.91 6.66
C ILE A 187 1.35 -8.00 7.67
N THR A 188 1.93 -7.94 8.85
CA THR A 188 1.90 -9.00 9.88
C THR A 188 0.48 -9.31 10.36
N ASP A 189 -0.28 -8.31 10.80
CA ASP A 189 -1.63 -8.51 11.32
C ASP A 189 -2.59 -9.15 10.31
N LEU A 190 -2.31 -8.98 9.01
CA LEU A 190 -3.08 -9.61 7.95
C LEU A 190 -2.60 -11.03 7.65
N PHE A 191 -1.31 -11.18 7.33
CA PHE A 191 -0.79 -12.43 6.75
C PHE A 191 -0.43 -13.50 7.79
N GLU A 192 -0.35 -13.14 9.07
CA GLU A 192 -0.21 -14.06 10.20
C GLU A 192 -1.55 -14.39 10.88
N ALA A 193 -2.66 -13.80 10.41
CA ALA A 193 -3.98 -14.12 10.92
C ALA A 193 -4.33 -15.60 10.62
N PRO A 194 -5.03 -16.29 11.53
CA PRO A 194 -5.51 -17.66 11.30
C PRO A 194 -6.41 -17.78 10.06
N ASP A 195 -7.17 -16.74 9.76
CA ASP A 195 -8.00 -16.59 8.57
C ASP A 195 -7.73 -15.23 7.91
N VAL A 196 -6.90 -15.24 6.86
CA VAL A 196 -6.52 -14.04 6.11
C VAL A 196 -7.72 -13.40 5.42
N THR A 197 -8.65 -14.20 4.88
CA THR A 197 -9.85 -13.69 4.21
C THR A 197 -10.76 -12.94 5.19
N ALA A 198 -11.04 -13.55 6.34
CA ALA A 198 -11.85 -12.92 7.38
C ALA A 198 -11.19 -11.64 7.92
N ARG A 199 -9.85 -11.65 8.10
CA ARG A 199 -9.08 -10.48 8.55
C ARG A 199 -9.14 -9.36 7.52
N ALA A 200 -8.92 -9.64 6.24
CA ALA A 200 -9.02 -8.66 5.17
C ALA A 200 -10.45 -8.07 5.07
N ALA A 201 -11.48 -8.91 5.14
CA ALA A 201 -12.86 -8.47 5.14
C ALA A 201 -13.20 -7.57 6.35
N ALA A 202 -12.62 -7.84 7.52
CA ALA A 202 -12.81 -7.00 8.71
C ALA A 202 -12.23 -5.59 8.49
N TYR A 203 -11.03 -5.46 7.91
CA TYR A 203 -10.50 -4.15 7.52
C TYR A 203 -11.39 -3.41 6.53
N GLN A 204 -11.92 -4.12 5.52
CA GLN A 204 -12.83 -3.50 4.55
C GLN A 204 -14.12 -2.97 5.20
N ARG A 205 -14.65 -3.67 6.21
CA ARG A 205 -15.81 -3.18 6.99
C ARG A 205 -15.52 -1.88 7.73
N LEU A 206 -14.35 -1.71 8.33
CA LEU A 206 -13.97 -0.45 8.99
C LEU A 206 -14.06 0.76 8.04
N PHE A 207 -13.63 0.59 6.77
CA PHE A 207 -13.77 1.64 5.76
C PHE A 207 -15.22 1.92 5.37
N ALA A 208 -16.04 0.89 5.26
CA ALA A 208 -17.47 1.05 4.95
C ALA A 208 -18.23 1.77 6.07
N GLU A 209 -17.93 1.44 7.32
CA GLU A 209 -18.51 2.08 8.51
C GLU A 209 -18.07 3.56 8.61
N SER A 210 -16.79 3.87 8.39
CA SER A 210 -16.30 5.26 8.37
C SER A 210 -16.98 6.09 7.29
N ALA A 211 -17.13 5.56 6.08
CA ALA A 211 -17.82 6.27 4.99
C ALA A 211 -19.31 6.53 5.30
N ALA A 212 -19.97 5.64 6.02
CA ALA A 212 -21.37 5.83 6.42
C ALA A 212 -21.53 6.97 7.44
N HIS A 213 -20.55 7.12 8.36
CA HIS A 213 -20.55 8.21 9.34
C HIS A 213 -20.28 9.61 8.73
N GLU A 214 -19.54 9.69 7.62
CA GLU A 214 -19.28 10.97 6.94
C GLU A 214 -20.52 11.51 6.17
N LEU A 215 -21.51 10.66 5.93
CA LEU A 215 -22.74 10.99 5.20
C LEU A 215 -23.93 11.30 6.13
N SER A 216 -23.76 11.12 7.45
CA SER A 216 -24.79 11.36 8.48
C SER A 216 -24.62 12.72 9.11
#